data_5ff32df6fd13dac4cddd84c7abaae72c
#
_entry.id   5ff32df6fd13dac4cddd84c7abaae72c
#
_cell.length_a   1.000
_cell.length_b   1.000
_cell.length_c   1.000
_cell.angle_alpha   90.00
_cell.angle_beta   90.00
_cell.angle_gamma   90.00
#
_symmetry.space_group_name_H-M   'P 1'
#
loop_
_entity.id
_entity.type
_entity.pdbx_description
1 polymer ?
#
loop_
_entity_poly.entity_id
_entity_poly.type
_entity_poly.pdbx_seq_one_letter_code
_entity_poly.pdbx_strand_id
1 'polypeptide(L)'
;MSTTLVKNGTIVTASDRYDADLYIDKGVVTLIGQGLNLPAETVVDASGKLVMPGGIDVHTHLDMPFGGTTSADDFESGTIAAAHGGTTTLIDFAIQNFGEGLYPAYEGWHKRAEGRAVIDYAFHMIVRELTDAVAGEMDRMVKHEGITSFKLFMAYPGVFMVDDATIFRALLRTRDNGGLICMHAENGGVIDTLVKDALRKGQTAPKYHALTRPTRAEGEATGRAIALAEMAGVPIYIVHLSCSDALEKVKQARDMGLPAYAETCPQYLFLSYDDYERPGFEGAKYVMSPPLREKWNQDALWKGLAKNDLQVVSTDHCPFCMNEPPQKQMGKDDFSKIPNGA
;
A
#
# COMPACT_ATOMS: atom_id res chain seq x y z
N MET A 1 -33.38 -4.45 -4.22
CA MET A 1 -32.14 -4.02 -4.90
C MET A 1 -32.54 -3.13 -6.05
N SER A 2 -32.02 -1.92 -6.08
CA SER A 2 -32.44 -0.84 -6.96
C SER A 2 -31.85 -0.98 -8.37
N THR A 3 -32.61 -0.49 -9.35
CA THR A 3 -32.12 -0.27 -10.71
C THR A 3 -31.62 1.17 -10.87
N THR A 4 -30.51 1.34 -11.57
CA THR A 4 -29.92 2.66 -11.85
C THR A 4 -29.62 2.80 -13.34
N LEU A 5 -30.02 3.92 -13.93
CA LEU A 5 -29.69 4.29 -15.30
C LEU A 5 -28.77 5.52 -15.28
N VAL A 6 -27.52 5.35 -15.69
CA VAL A 6 -26.54 6.45 -15.85
C VAL A 6 -26.57 6.86 -17.32
N LYS A 7 -26.86 8.14 -17.60
CA LYS A 7 -27.06 8.67 -18.96
C LYS A 7 -26.03 9.70 -19.35
N ASN A 8 -25.78 9.80 -20.65
CA ASN A 8 -25.04 10.88 -21.28
C ASN A 8 -23.56 10.99 -20.83
N GLY A 9 -23.01 9.94 -20.26
CA GLY A 9 -21.62 9.93 -19.79
C GLY A 9 -20.62 9.50 -20.86
N THR A 10 -19.36 9.88 -20.67
CA THR A 10 -18.25 9.30 -21.42
C THR A 10 -17.66 8.14 -20.60
N ILE A 11 -17.89 6.92 -21.08
CA ILE A 11 -17.35 5.71 -20.42
C ILE A 11 -15.84 5.62 -20.70
N VAL A 12 -15.08 5.35 -19.65
CA VAL A 12 -13.64 5.10 -19.71
C VAL A 12 -13.32 3.77 -19.06
N THR A 13 -12.76 2.86 -19.85
CA THR A 13 -12.27 1.55 -19.40
C THR A 13 -10.75 1.49 -19.47
N ALA A 14 -10.15 0.35 -19.18
CA ALA A 14 -8.71 0.15 -19.30
C ALA A 14 -8.21 0.28 -20.76
N SER A 15 -9.08 0.05 -21.76
CA SER A 15 -8.71 0.04 -23.18
C SER A 15 -9.44 1.07 -24.03
N ASP A 16 -10.63 1.52 -23.60
CA ASP A 16 -11.54 2.27 -24.47
C ASP A 16 -12.09 3.53 -23.78
N ARG A 17 -12.47 4.49 -24.65
CA ARG A 17 -13.21 5.69 -24.27
C ARG A 17 -14.29 5.97 -25.30
N TYR A 18 -15.56 6.00 -24.86
CA TYR A 18 -16.72 6.21 -25.75
C TYR A 18 -17.94 6.74 -24.98
N ASP A 19 -18.86 7.42 -25.68
CA ASP A 19 -20.07 7.94 -25.10
C ASP A 19 -21.16 6.86 -25.11
N ALA A 20 -21.71 6.56 -23.93
CA ALA A 20 -22.80 5.61 -23.75
C ALA A 20 -23.50 5.79 -22.40
N ASP A 21 -24.69 5.18 -22.29
CA ASP A 21 -25.45 5.04 -21.05
C ASP A 21 -25.17 3.67 -20.43
N LEU A 22 -25.29 3.56 -19.10
CA LEU A 22 -25.18 2.32 -18.34
C LEU A 22 -26.50 2.00 -17.66
N TYR A 23 -26.95 0.76 -17.75
CA TYR A 23 -28.04 0.25 -16.93
C TYR A 23 -27.52 -0.77 -15.92
N ILE A 24 -27.81 -0.50 -14.66
CA ILE A 24 -27.37 -1.30 -13.52
C ILE A 24 -28.61 -1.92 -12.87
N ASP A 25 -28.62 -3.24 -12.76
CA ASP A 25 -29.66 -3.98 -12.04
C ASP A 25 -29.01 -4.83 -10.94
N LYS A 26 -29.49 -4.70 -9.73
CA LYS A 26 -28.99 -5.43 -8.55
C LYS A 26 -27.48 -5.27 -8.33
N GLY A 27 -26.95 -4.06 -8.57
CA GLY A 27 -25.53 -3.77 -8.39
C GLY A 27 -24.62 -4.22 -9.51
N VAL A 28 -25.16 -4.80 -10.60
CA VAL A 28 -24.39 -5.28 -11.76
C VAL A 28 -24.72 -4.45 -13.00
N VAL A 29 -23.70 -4.03 -13.74
CA VAL A 29 -23.88 -3.42 -15.07
C VAL A 29 -24.37 -4.49 -16.02
N THR A 30 -25.65 -4.38 -16.42
CA THR A 30 -26.32 -5.38 -17.27
C THR A 30 -26.42 -4.96 -18.72
N LEU A 31 -26.35 -3.66 -19.00
CA LEU A 31 -26.40 -3.13 -20.36
C LEU A 31 -25.55 -1.86 -20.49
N ILE A 32 -24.85 -1.74 -21.61
CA ILE A 32 -24.16 -0.54 -22.05
C ILE A 32 -24.66 -0.23 -23.44
N GLY A 33 -25.11 1.00 -23.70
CA GLY A 33 -25.64 1.37 -25.02
C GLY A 33 -25.90 2.86 -25.11
N GLN A 34 -26.23 3.34 -26.31
CA GLN A 34 -26.56 4.75 -26.54
C GLN A 34 -28.09 4.96 -26.49
N GLY A 35 -28.52 6.06 -25.87
CA GLY A 35 -29.91 6.47 -25.82
C GLY A 35 -30.83 5.49 -25.10
N LEU A 36 -30.34 4.83 -24.06
CA LEU A 36 -31.14 3.88 -23.28
C LEU A 36 -32.34 4.58 -22.65
N ASN A 37 -33.49 3.97 -22.81
CA ASN A 37 -34.78 4.41 -22.23
C ASN A 37 -35.41 3.26 -21.47
N LEU A 38 -34.81 2.86 -20.37
CA LEU A 38 -35.27 1.77 -19.53
C LEU A 38 -35.86 2.33 -18.21
N PRO A 39 -36.88 1.70 -17.65
CA PRO A 39 -37.36 2.07 -16.34
C PRO A 39 -36.28 1.82 -15.29
N ALA A 40 -35.99 2.82 -14.46
CA ALA A 40 -35.03 2.73 -13.36
C ALA A 40 -35.53 3.51 -12.15
N GLU A 41 -35.25 3.01 -10.96
CA GLU A 41 -35.55 3.69 -9.70
C GLU A 41 -34.74 4.97 -9.53
N THR A 42 -33.48 4.93 -10.02
CA THR A 42 -32.58 6.09 -10.01
C THR A 42 -32.07 6.39 -11.41
N VAL A 43 -32.14 7.65 -11.81
CA VAL A 43 -31.53 8.12 -13.06
C VAL A 43 -30.45 9.15 -12.72
N VAL A 44 -29.22 8.90 -13.19
CA VAL A 44 -28.06 9.79 -13.00
C VAL A 44 -27.71 10.42 -14.35
N ASP A 45 -27.82 11.76 -14.45
CA ASP A 45 -27.26 12.47 -15.61
C ASP A 45 -25.76 12.70 -15.46
N ALA A 46 -24.99 12.03 -16.29
CA ALA A 46 -23.53 12.10 -16.34
C ALA A 46 -23.04 13.00 -17.49
N SER A 47 -23.86 13.93 -18.00
CA SER A 47 -23.48 14.87 -19.04
C SER A 47 -22.17 15.60 -18.70
N GLY A 48 -21.18 15.50 -19.58
CA GLY A 48 -19.84 16.09 -19.38
C GLY A 48 -18.99 15.43 -18.30
N LYS A 49 -19.40 14.25 -17.79
CA LYS A 49 -18.66 13.46 -16.80
C LYS A 49 -18.01 12.23 -17.43
N LEU A 50 -16.89 11.81 -16.83
CA LEU A 50 -16.32 10.50 -17.09
C LEU A 50 -17.00 9.46 -16.18
N VAL A 51 -17.36 8.34 -16.76
CA VAL A 51 -17.92 7.19 -16.04
C VAL A 51 -16.89 6.07 -16.08
N MET A 52 -16.37 5.71 -14.93
CA MET A 52 -15.25 4.76 -14.76
C MET A 52 -15.60 3.72 -13.70
N PRO A 53 -14.97 2.55 -13.72
CA PRO A 53 -14.96 1.66 -12.54
C PRO A 53 -14.48 2.43 -11.31
N GLY A 54 -15.02 2.10 -10.14
CA GLY A 54 -14.51 2.65 -8.88
C GLY A 54 -13.05 2.29 -8.66
N GLY A 55 -12.30 3.18 -8.01
CA GLY A 55 -10.91 2.92 -7.63
C GLY A 55 -10.80 1.74 -6.66
N ILE A 56 -9.73 0.96 -6.79
CA ILE A 56 -9.34 -0.07 -5.84
C ILE A 56 -8.02 0.38 -5.22
N ASP A 57 -8.01 0.66 -3.93
CA ASP A 57 -6.81 0.98 -3.18
C ASP A 57 -6.29 -0.27 -2.48
N VAL A 58 -5.18 -0.78 -2.97
CA VAL A 58 -4.62 -2.05 -2.48
C VAL A 58 -3.67 -1.88 -1.30
N HIS A 59 -3.57 -0.67 -0.73
CA HIS A 59 -2.62 -0.42 0.35
C HIS A 59 -3.13 0.66 1.30
N THR A 60 -3.76 0.24 2.39
CA THR A 60 -4.24 1.14 3.46
C THR A 60 -3.93 0.57 4.84
N HIS A 61 -3.91 1.44 5.85
CA HIS A 61 -3.61 1.11 7.24
C HIS A 61 -4.60 1.82 8.18
N LEU A 62 -5.86 1.40 8.13
CA LEU A 62 -6.93 1.94 8.99
C LEU A 62 -6.90 1.28 10.37
N ASP A 63 -7.18 2.04 11.41
CA ASP A 63 -7.13 1.55 12.81
C ASP A 63 -5.77 0.90 13.18
N MET A 64 -4.68 1.23 12.47
CA MET A 64 -3.40 0.55 12.62
C MET A 64 -2.65 1.01 13.86
N PRO A 65 -2.34 0.13 14.83
CA PRO A 65 -1.45 0.46 15.95
C PRO A 65 0.00 0.51 15.45
N PHE A 66 0.65 1.68 15.54
CA PHE A 66 2.03 1.86 15.13
C PHE A 66 2.74 2.98 15.90
N GLY A 67 4.02 2.80 16.20
CA GLY A 67 4.85 3.84 16.81
C GLY A 67 4.38 4.32 18.20
N GLY A 68 3.63 3.49 18.94
CA GLY A 68 3.08 3.86 20.25
C GLY A 68 1.77 4.64 20.20
N THR A 69 1.14 4.71 19.04
CA THR A 69 -0.16 5.34 18.79
C THR A 69 -0.98 4.48 17.80
N THR A 70 -2.08 5.02 17.29
CA THR A 70 -2.91 4.37 16.27
C THR A 70 -3.11 5.35 15.12
N SER A 71 -3.21 4.87 13.86
CA SER A 71 -3.54 5.73 12.72
C SER A 71 -4.82 6.53 13.01
N ALA A 72 -4.88 7.76 12.47
CA ALA A 72 -5.95 8.69 12.79
C ALA A 72 -7.31 8.30 12.20
N ASP A 73 -7.30 7.63 11.04
CA ASP A 73 -8.51 7.12 10.42
C ASP A 73 -8.78 5.67 10.83
N ASP A 74 -10.04 5.44 11.15
CA ASP A 74 -10.61 4.11 11.34
C ASP A 74 -11.35 3.62 10.08
N PHE A 75 -11.95 2.44 10.11
CA PHE A 75 -12.68 1.89 8.96
C PHE A 75 -13.91 2.71 8.56
N GLU A 76 -14.52 3.46 9.47
CA GLU A 76 -15.64 4.34 9.12
C GLU A 76 -15.13 5.61 8.43
N SER A 77 -14.27 6.40 9.10
CA SER A 77 -13.78 7.67 8.57
C SER A 77 -12.94 7.50 7.29
N GLY A 78 -12.03 6.51 7.27
CA GLY A 78 -11.18 6.25 6.12
C GLY A 78 -11.96 5.78 4.90
N THR A 79 -12.95 4.89 5.06
CA THR A 79 -13.76 4.43 3.92
C THR A 79 -14.74 5.47 3.42
N ILE A 80 -15.26 6.35 4.29
CA ILE A 80 -16.05 7.52 3.87
C ILE A 80 -15.18 8.45 3.01
N ALA A 81 -13.94 8.76 3.46
CA ALA A 81 -13.01 9.59 2.70
C ALA A 81 -12.67 8.94 1.34
N ALA A 82 -12.40 7.65 1.31
CA ALA A 82 -12.12 6.88 0.11
C ALA A 82 -13.30 6.95 -0.90
N ALA A 83 -14.53 6.75 -0.43
CA ALA A 83 -15.75 6.84 -1.24
C ALA A 83 -15.91 8.23 -1.87
N HIS A 84 -15.65 9.30 -1.11
CA HIS A 84 -15.68 10.67 -1.63
C HIS A 84 -14.59 10.92 -2.70
N GLY A 85 -13.46 10.19 -2.63
CA GLY A 85 -12.41 10.22 -3.63
C GLY A 85 -12.67 9.34 -4.87
N GLY A 86 -13.76 8.54 -4.86
CA GLY A 86 -14.09 7.61 -5.95
C GLY A 86 -13.48 6.22 -5.80
N THR A 87 -12.85 5.91 -4.65
CA THR A 87 -12.40 4.56 -4.29
C THR A 87 -13.60 3.78 -3.74
N THR A 88 -13.86 2.61 -4.28
CA THR A 88 -15.02 1.76 -3.93
C THR A 88 -14.63 0.45 -3.28
N THR A 89 -13.33 0.15 -3.24
CA THR A 89 -12.77 -1.05 -2.60
C THR A 89 -11.41 -0.71 -2.03
N LEU A 90 -11.10 -1.21 -0.84
CA LEU A 90 -9.76 -1.12 -0.28
C LEU A 90 -9.27 -2.48 0.23
N ILE A 91 -7.94 -2.62 0.29
CA ILE A 91 -7.30 -3.78 0.90
C ILE A 91 -6.37 -3.28 2.01
N ASP A 92 -6.73 -3.60 3.25
CA ASP A 92 -6.00 -3.18 4.45
C ASP A 92 -5.03 -4.27 4.94
N PHE A 93 -4.15 -3.95 5.88
CA PHE A 93 -3.13 -4.86 6.37
C PHE A 93 -3.39 -5.32 7.81
N ALA A 94 -3.86 -6.56 7.98
CA ALA A 94 -4.02 -7.17 9.30
C ALA A 94 -2.66 -7.64 9.85
N ILE A 95 -2.33 -7.24 11.09
CA ILE A 95 -0.99 -7.42 11.68
C ILE A 95 -0.99 -8.59 12.64
N GLN A 96 -0.18 -9.62 12.34
CA GLN A 96 0.12 -10.71 13.27
C GLN A 96 0.83 -10.18 14.53
N ASN A 97 0.40 -10.58 15.72
CA ASN A 97 1.17 -10.39 16.94
C ASN A 97 2.24 -11.47 17.10
N PHE A 98 3.38 -11.12 17.72
CA PHE A 98 4.41 -12.10 18.04
C PHE A 98 3.87 -13.22 18.94
N GLY A 99 4.24 -14.47 18.66
CA GLY A 99 3.79 -15.66 19.38
C GLY A 99 2.36 -16.09 19.06
N GLU A 100 1.66 -15.42 18.15
CA GLU A 100 0.29 -15.75 17.74
C GLU A 100 0.27 -16.27 16.29
N GLY A 101 -0.84 -16.96 15.93
CA GLY A 101 -1.15 -17.30 14.55
C GLY A 101 -1.68 -16.09 13.75
N LEU A 102 -2.11 -16.35 12.52
CA LEU A 102 -2.70 -15.31 11.64
C LEU A 102 -4.18 -15.07 11.94
N TYR A 103 -4.91 -16.08 12.40
CA TYR A 103 -6.36 -15.97 12.62
C TYR A 103 -6.77 -14.91 13.64
N PRO A 104 -6.09 -14.73 14.79
CA PRO A 104 -6.43 -13.67 15.73
C PRO A 104 -6.34 -12.27 15.11
N ALA A 105 -5.35 -12.03 14.22
CA ALA A 105 -5.23 -10.76 13.51
C ALA A 105 -6.34 -10.62 12.45
N TYR A 106 -6.60 -11.65 11.67
CA TYR A 106 -7.67 -11.67 10.66
C TYR A 106 -9.04 -11.37 11.28
N GLU A 107 -9.41 -12.06 12.34
CA GLU A 107 -10.67 -11.83 13.06
C GLU A 107 -10.71 -10.43 13.70
N GLY A 108 -9.59 -9.99 14.25
CA GLY A 108 -9.47 -8.66 14.84
C GLY A 108 -9.70 -7.53 13.83
N TRP A 109 -9.19 -7.66 12.61
CA TRP A 109 -9.39 -6.67 11.55
C TRP A 109 -10.81 -6.73 10.98
N HIS A 110 -11.36 -7.92 10.78
CA HIS A 110 -12.78 -8.06 10.42
C HIS A 110 -13.69 -7.36 11.42
N LYS A 111 -13.47 -7.55 12.71
CA LYS A 111 -14.25 -6.93 13.77
C LYS A 111 -14.15 -5.38 13.76
N ARG A 112 -13.03 -4.82 13.30
CA ARG A 112 -12.88 -3.37 13.15
C ARG A 112 -13.64 -2.82 11.94
N ALA A 113 -13.71 -3.60 10.86
CA ALA A 113 -14.31 -3.18 9.59
C ALA A 113 -15.82 -3.47 9.50
N GLU A 114 -16.28 -4.61 10.08
CA GLU A 114 -17.66 -5.07 9.97
C GLU A 114 -18.65 -4.05 10.54
N GLY A 115 -19.64 -3.66 9.71
CA GLY A 115 -20.66 -2.69 10.08
C GLY A 115 -20.19 -1.23 10.13
N ARG A 116 -18.90 -0.95 9.87
CA ARG A 116 -18.31 0.39 9.87
C ARG A 116 -17.84 0.83 8.48
N ALA A 117 -17.21 -0.08 7.75
CA ALA A 117 -16.79 0.22 6.38
C ALA A 117 -18.01 0.50 5.48
N VAL A 118 -17.96 1.60 4.70
CA VAL A 118 -19.04 2.02 3.78
C VAL A 118 -18.77 1.64 2.32
N ILE A 119 -17.59 1.04 2.04
CA ILE A 119 -17.20 0.47 0.75
C ILE A 119 -16.73 -0.97 0.96
N ASP A 120 -16.50 -1.69 -0.14
CA ASP A 120 -15.95 -3.04 -0.08
C ASP A 120 -14.53 -3.04 0.49
N TYR A 121 -14.20 -4.10 1.23
CA TYR A 121 -12.86 -4.24 1.82
C TYR A 121 -12.36 -5.69 1.78
N ALA A 122 -11.05 -5.84 1.79
CA ALA A 122 -10.33 -7.09 1.95
C ALA A 122 -9.06 -6.88 2.79
N PHE A 123 -8.30 -7.95 3.04
CA PHE A 123 -7.08 -7.87 3.85
C PHE A 123 -5.89 -8.55 3.20
N HIS A 124 -4.72 -7.93 3.37
CA HIS A 124 -3.42 -8.60 3.35
C HIS A 124 -3.04 -8.99 4.78
N MET A 125 -2.26 -10.07 4.94
CA MET A 125 -1.75 -10.46 6.25
C MET A 125 -0.28 -10.05 6.41
N ILE A 126 0.04 -9.24 7.42
CA ILE A 126 1.43 -8.97 7.81
C ILE A 126 1.93 -10.15 8.64
N VAL A 127 2.99 -10.81 8.16
CA VAL A 127 3.65 -11.94 8.83
C VAL A 127 4.92 -11.44 9.49
N ARG A 128 4.95 -11.47 10.82
CA ARG A 128 6.09 -11.03 11.65
C ARG A 128 6.92 -12.20 12.16
N GLU A 129 6.33 -13.37 12.22
CA GLU A 129 6.94 -14.62 12.66
C GLU A 129 6.38 -15.78 11.85
N LEU A 130 7.24 -16.59 11.26
CA LEU A 130 6.85 -17.73 10.42
C LEU A 130 7.25 -19.05 11.06
N THR A 131 6.42 -19.55 11.96
CA THR A 131 6.50 -20.92 12.46
C THR A 131 5.87 -21.90 11.46
N ASP A 132 6.05 -23.21 11.65
CA ASP A 132 5.40 -24.22 10.80
C ASP A 132 3.86 -24.17 10.94
N ALA A 133 3.37 -23.81 12.12
CA ALA A 133 1.94 -23.59 12.35
C ALA A 133 1.41 -22.39 11.55
N VAL A 134 2.12 -21.25 11.58
CA VAL A 134 1.78 -20.04 10.80
C VAL A 134 1.85 -20.32 9.30
N ALA A 135 2.84 -21.07 8.82
CA ALA A 135 2.92 -21.49 7.42
C ALA A 135 1.68 -22.33 7.01
N GLY A 136 1.22 -23.24 7.89
CA GLY A 136 -0.03 -23.97 7.68
C GLY A 136 -1.28 -23.09 7.69
N GLU A 137 -1.26 -21.99 8.45
CA GLU A 137 -2.34 -21.00 8.44
C GLU A 137 -2.36 -20.18 7.13
N MET A 138 -1.21 -19.84 6.55
CA MET A 138 -1.16 -19.22 5.23
C MET A 138 -1.93 -20.03 4.18
N ASP A 139 -1.83 -21.37 4.21
CA ASP A 139 -2.58 -22.22 3.27
C ASP A 139 -4.09 -22.15 3.50
N ARG A 140 -4.50 -22.17 4.76
CA ARG A 140 -5.92 -22.08 5.11
C ARG A 140 -6.49 -20.72 4.74
N MET A 141 -5.74 -19.64 4.97
CA MET A 141 -6.10 -18.30 4.57
C MET A 141 -6.37 -18.19 3.06
N VAL A 142 -5.46 -18.73 2.24
CA VAL A 142 -5.64 -18.74 0.77
C VAL A 142 -6.86 -19.59 0.37
N LYS A 143 -7.02 -20.78 0.96
CA LYS A 143 -8.04 -21.75 0.52
C LYS A 143 -9.45 -21.44 1.02
N HIS A 144 -9.59 -20.84 2.16
CA HIS A 144 -10.87 -20.74 2.88
C HIS A 144 -11.31 -19.31 3.18
N GLU A 145 -10.36 -18.39 3.39
CA GLU A 145 -10.68 -17.02 3.82
C GLU A 145 -10.55 -15.99 2.66
N GLY A 146 -10.06 -16.42 1.50
CA GLY A 146 -9.84 -15.51 0.37
C GLY A 146 -8.65 -14.56 0.53
N ILE A 147 -7.83 -14.76 1.56
CA ILE A 147 -6.60 -13.98 1.78
C ILE A 147 -5.49 -14.60 0.94
N THR A 148 -5.15 -13.94 -0.16
CA THR A 148 -4.18 -14.46 -1.15
C THR A 148 -2.83 -13.75 -1.12
N SER A 149 -2.60 -12.86 -0.17
CA SER A 149 -1.37 -12.07 -0.11
C SER A 149 -0.89 -11.84 1.32
N PHE A 150 0.44 -11.89 1.47
CA PHE A 150 1.12 -11.83 2.75
C PHE A 150 2.24 -10.80 2.68
N LYS A 151 2.27 -9.84 3.62
CA LYS A 151 3.29 -8.79 3.66
C LYS A 151 4.41 -9.15 4.62
N LEU A 152 5.65 -9.03 4.14
CA LEU A 152 6.85 -9.16 4.93
C LEU A 152 7.69 -7.88 4.82
N PHE A 153 8.56 -7.68 5.79
CA PHE A 153 9.38 -6.47 5.89
C PHE A 153 10.86 -6.83 5.98
N MET A 154 11.67 -6.12 5.20
CA MET A 154 13.13 -6.16 5.29
C MET A 154 13.69 -5.01 6.16
N ALA A 155 12.80 -4.21 6.76
CA ALA A 155 13.10 -3.09 7.65
C ALA A 155 12.35 -3.20 8.98
N TYR A 156 12.59 -2.26 9.88
CA TYR A 156 12.07 -2.20 11.25
C TYR A 156 12.55 -3.35 12.16
N PRO A 157 13.88 -3.45 12.45
CA PRO A 157 14.43 -4.47 13.33
C PRO A 157 13.72 -4.53 14.67
N GLY A 158 13.36 -5.74 15.12
CA GLY A 158 12.63 -5.98 16.37
C GLY A 158 11.14 -5.62 16.36
N VAL A 159 10.61 -5.09 15.24
CA VAL A 159 9.19 -4.74 15.09
C VAL A 159 8.54 -5.57 13.99
N PHE A 160 8.99 -5.44 12.75
CA PHE A 160 8.43 -6.12 11.58
C PHE A 160 9.46 -6.91 10.78
N MET A 161 10.76 -6.52 10.87
CA MET A 161 11.80 -7.11 10.04
C MET A 161 11.94 -8.61 10.26
N VAL A 162 11.90 -9.37 9.17
CA VAL A 162 12.23 -10.79 9.14
C VAL A 162 13.53 -11.01 8.34
N ASP A 163 14.21 -12.13 8.59
CA ASP A 163 15.43 -12.48 7.88
C ASP A 163 15.18 -13.12 6.51
N ASP A 164 16.24 -13.22 5.70
CA ASP A 164 16.16 -13.80 4.36
C ASP A 164 15.70 -15.26 4.37
N ALA A 165 16.02 -16.03 5.40
CA ALA A 165 15.56 -17.41 5.55
C ALA A 165 14.04 -17.48 5.75
N THR A 166 13.49 -16.60 6.57
CA THR A 166 12.04 -16.47 6.80
C THR A 166 11.33 -16.02 5.52
N ILE A 167 11.88 -15.00 4.81
CA ILE A 167 11.34 -14.54 3.53
C ILE A 167 11.32 -15.70 2.53
N PHE A 168 12.41 -16.42 2.41
CA PHE A 168 12.50 -17.53 1.45
C PHE A 168 11.52 -18.67 1.78
N ARG A 169 11.36 -19.01 3.06
CA ARG A 169 10.33 -19.99 3.50
C ARG A 169 8.91 -19.53 3.15
N ALA A 170 8.61 -18.25 3.33
CA ALA A 170 7.30 -17.69 2.95
C ALA A 170 7.07 -17.76 1.43
N LEU A 171 8.09 -17.44 0.62
CA LEU A 171 8.04 -17.56 -0.83
C LEU A 171 7.82 -19.01 -1.29
N LEU A 172 8.53 -19.97 -0.69
CA LEU A 172 8.28 -21.40 -0.96
C LEU A 172 6.84 -21.80 -0.62
N ARG A 173 6.29 -21.24 0.46
CA ARG A 173 4.90 -21.53 0.84
C ARG A 173 3.90 -20.98 -0.16
N THR A 174 4.12 -19.75 -0.66
CA THR A 174 3.26 -19.18 -1.71
C THR A 174 3.37 -19.91 -3.05
N ARG A 175 4.50 -20.52 -3.37
CA ARG A 175 4.64 -21.44 -4.50
C ARG A 175 3.63 -22.59 -4.43
N ASP A 176 3.44 -23.13 -3.23
CA ASP A 176 2.63 -24.34 -3.03
C ASP A 176 1.13 -24.01 -2.89
N ASN A 177 0.77 -22.85 -2.37
CA ASN A 177 -0.61 -22.45 -2.11
C ASN A 177 -1.18 -21.39 -3.07
N GLY A 178 -0.36 -20.82 -3.97
CA GLY A 178 -0.78 -19.82 -4.95
C GLY A 178 -0.90 -18.40 -4.40
N GLY A 179 -0.45 -18.14 -3.18
CA GLY A 179 -0.42 -16.81 -2.60
C GLY A 179 0.67 -15.91 -3.18
N LEU A 180 0.70 -14.64 -2.77
CA LEU A 180 1.65 -13.63 -3.20
C LEU A 180 2.34 -12.99 -1.99
N ILE A 181 3.65 -12.83 -2.06
CA ILE A 181 4.39 -12.03 -1.08
C ILE A 181 4.45 -10.56 -1.52
N CYS A 182 3.93 -9.69 -0.65
CA CYS A 182 4.09 -8.24 -0.72
C CYS A 182 5.30 -7.86 0.14
N MET A 183 6.28 -7.14 -0.42
CA MET A 183 7.54 -6.87 0.27
C MET A 183 7.75 -5.38 0.52
N HIS A 184 7.87 -5.00 1.81
CA HIS A 184 8.49 -3.73 2.19
C HIS A 184 10.01 -3.89 2.05
N ALA A 185 10.58 -3.32 1.00
CA ALA A 185 11.95 -3.56 0.59
C ALA A 185 12.87 -2.36 0.90
N GLU A 186 13.22 -2.17 2.16
CA GLU A 186 14.30 -1.28 2.60
C GLU A 186 15.33 -2.08 3.43
N ASN A 187 16.63 -1.76 3.30
CA ASN A 187 17.69 -2.42 4.08
C ASN A 187 17.68 -1.95 5.54
N GLY A 188 16.93 -2.65 6.38
CA GLY A 188 16.71 -2.28 7.78
C GLY A 188 17.98 -2.22 8.62
N GLY A 189 18.97 -3.08 8.36
CA GLY A 189 20.25 -3.07 9.08
C GLY A 189 21.08 -1.82 8.80
N VAL A 190 21.14 -1.40 7.53
CA VAL A 190 21.81 -0.15 7.13
C VAL A 190 21.09 1.05 7.71
N ILE A 191 19.77 1.11 7.58
CA ILE A 191 18.92 2.21 8.09
C ILE A 191 19.09 2.35 9.62
N ASP A 192 18.98 1.26 10.37
CA ASP A 192 19.14 1.28 11.84
C ASP A 192 20.50 1.84 12.26
N THR A 193 21.57 1.46 11.53
CA THR A 193 22.93 1.96 11.75
C THR A 193 23.01 3.47 11.48
N LEU A 194 22.44 3.94 10.36
CA LEU A 194 22.46 5.36 10.00
C LEU A 194 21.61 6.20 10.95
N VAL A 195 20.46 5.70 11.41
CA VAL A 195 19.61 6.37 12.41
C VAL A 195 20.36 6.55 13.72
N LYS A 196 21.00 5.49 14.23
CA LYS A 196 21.81 5.58 15.46
C LYS A 196 22.98 6.53 15.33
N ASP A 197 23.65 6.56 14.17
CA ASP A 197 24.74 7.49 13.91
C ASP A 197 24.28 8.95 13.86
N ALA A 198 23.15 9.22 13.18
CA ALA A 198 22.56 10.56 13.12
C ALA A 198 22.16 11.09 14.51
N LEU A 199 21.48 10.27 15.30
CA LEU A 199 21.08 10.63 16.66
C LEU A 199 22.29 10.89 17.58
N ARG A 200 23.35 10.08 17.47
CA ARG A 200 24.60 10.30 18.20
C ARG A 200 25.26 11.64 17.86
N LYS A 201 25.05 12.14 16.63
CA LYS A 201 25.52 13.45 16.16
C LYS A 201 24.57 14.61 16.53
N GLY A 202 23.49 14.35 17.27
CA GLY A 202 22.49 15.36 17.63
C GLY A 202 21.59 15.77 16.46
N GLN A 203 21.49 14.96 15.44
CA GLN A 203 20.67 15.19 14.24
C GLN A 203 19.26 14.67 14.51
N THR A 204 18.35 15.53 14.96
CA THR A 204 17.01 15.13 15.44
C THR A 204 15.86 15.64 14.57
N ALA A 205 16.12 16.52 13.61
CA ALA A 205 15.08 17.13 12.76
C ALA A 205 14.42 16.10 11.81
N PRO A 206 13.15 16.32 11.39
CA PRO A 206 12.40 15.39 10.54
C PRO A 206 13.12 14.96 9.26
N LYS A 207 13.89 15.84 8.63
CA LYS A 207 14.66 15.55 7.40
C LYS A 207 15.63 14.39 7.53
N TYR A 208 16.14 14.13 8.74
CA TYR A 208 17.04 13.00 8.97
C TYR A 208 16.35 11.65 8.81
N HIS A 209 15.02 11.60 8.87
CA HIS A 209 14.29 10.41 8.50
C HIS A 209 14.60 9.98 7.05
N ALA A 210 14.58 10.91 6.10
CA ALA A 210 14.93 10.62 4.72
C ALA A 210 16.45 10.41 4.52
N LEU A 211 17.28 11.24 5.14
CA LEU A 211 18.75 11.16 5.01
C LEU A 211 19.34 9.84 5.56
N THR A 212 18.64 9.19 6.49
CA THR A 212 19.05 7.87 7.02
C THR A 212 18.45 6.69 6.24
N ARG A 213 17.68 6.98 5.17
CA ARG A 213 17.08 5.98 4.26
C ARG A 213 17.45 6.26 2.81
N PRO A 214 18.74 6.08 2.44
CA PRO A 214 19.18 6.38 1.07
C PRO A 214 18.45 5.48 0.06
N THR A 215 18.25 5.99 -1.17
CA THR A 215 17.60 5.26 -2.27
C THR A 215 18.27 3.90 -2.55
N ARG A 216 19.61 3.83 -2.34
CA ARG A 216 20.38 2.58 -2.45
C ARG A 216 19.95 1.51 -1.46
N ALA A 217 19.49 1.87 -0.26
CA ALA A 217 18.98 0.90 0.71
C ALA A 217 17.67 0.25 0.25
N GLU A 218 16.81 1.01 -0.44
CA GLU A 218 15.61 0.48 -1.08
C GLU A 218 15.95 -0.33 -2.34
N GLY A 219 16.84 0.15 -3.20
CA GLY A 219 17.26 -0.56 -4.41
C GLY A 219 17.98 -1.89 -4.12
N GLU A 220 18.83 -1.95 -3.09
CA GLU A 220 19.49 -3.20 -2.65
C GLU A 220 18.44 -4.20 -2.16
N ALA A 221 17.58 -3.78 -1.25
CA ALA A 221 16.56 -4.65 -0.67
C ALA A 221 15.57 -5.16 -1.74
N THR A 222 15.15 -4.30 -2.68
CA THR A 222 14.33 -4.69 -3.82
C THR A 222 15.01 -5.76 -4.67
N GLY A 223 16.27 -5.56 -5.04
CA GLY A 223 17.05 -6.54 -5.81
C GLY A 223 17.20 -7.87 -5.08
N ARG A 224 17.44 -7.85 -3.77
CA ARG A 224 17.55 -9.04 -2.93
C ARG A 224 16.22 -9.78 -2.80
N ALA A 225 15.12 -9.06 -2.60
CA ALA A 225 13.78 -9.66 -2.55
C ALA A 225 13.41 -10.35 -3.87
N ILE A 226 13.71 -9.73 -5.01
CA ILE A 226 13.50 -10.31 -6.34
C ILE A 226 14.36 -11.57 -6.52
N ALA A 227 15.64 -11.54 -6.14
CA ALA A 227 16.51 -12.71 -6.25
C ALA A 227 16.02 -13.90 -5.40
N LEU A 228 15.48 -13.63 -4.20
CA LEU A 228 14.87 -14.67 -3.37
C LEU A 228 13.61 -15.25 -4.03
N ALA A 229 12.77 -14.42 -4.64
CA ALA A 229 11.57 -14.86 -5.33
C ALA A 229 11.91 -15.67 -6.60
N GLU A 230 12.93 -15.25 -7.36
CA GLU A 230 13.45 -16.00 -8.52
C GLU A 230 13.92 -17.40 -8.11
N MET A 231 14.74 -17.52 -7.04
CA MET A 231 15.19 -18.83 -6.52
C MET A 231 14.01 -19.70 -6.04
N ALA A 232 12.95 -19.11 -5.52
CA ALA A 232 11.74 -19.83 -5.11
C ALA A 232 10.85 -20.19 -6.31
N GLY A 233 11.02 -19.56 -7.47
CA GLY A 233 10.22 -19.75 -8.68
C GLY A 233 8.80 -19.18 -8.57
N VAL A 234 8.63 -18.05 -7.89
CA VAL A 234 7.33 -17.42 -7.60
C VAL A 234 7.31 -15.93 -7.95
N PRO A 235 6.11 -15.34 -8.17
CA PRO A 235 5.98 -13.90 -8.29
C PRO A 235 6.28 -13.18 -6.96
N ILE A 236 6.68 -11.90 -7.08
CA ILE A 236 6.84 -11.00 -5.94
C ILE A 236 6.21 -9.64 -6.24
N TYR A 237 5.69 -8.98 -5.21
CA TYR A 237 5.10 -7.67 -5.30
C TYR A 237 5.82 -6.70 -4.35
N ILE A 238 6.47 -5.69 -4.93
CA ILE A 238 7.17 -4.64 -4.16
C ILE A 238 6.17 -3.54 -3.87
N VAL A 239 5.87 -3.31 -2.59
CA VAL A 239 4.91 -2.28 -2.17
C VAL A 239 5.57 -0.89 -2.11
N HIS A 240 4.77 0.18 -2.26
CA HIS A 240 5.13 1.61 -2.07
C HIS A 240 6.53 1.99 -2.59
N LEU A 241 6.92 1.52 -3.76
CA LEU A 241 8.22 1.80 -4.38
C LEU A 241 8.38 3.31 -4.61
N SER A 242 9.46 3.91 -4.09
CA SER A 242 9.60 5.35 -3.97
C SER A 242 10.71 5.96 -4.84
N CYS A 243 11.60 5.17 -5.44
CA CYS A 243 12.78 5.71 -6.10
C CYS A 243 13.21 4.93 -7.35
N SER A 244 14.03 5.59 -8.18
CA SER A 244 14.58 5.01 -9.41
C SER A 244 15.51 3.83 -9.17
N ASP A 245 16.27 3.81 -8.05
CA ASP A 245 17.17 2.69 -7.73
C ASP A 245 16.41 1.37 -7.54
N ALA A 246 15.23 1.42 -6.91
CA ALA A 246 14.35 0.26 -6.73
C ALA A 246 13.61 -0.08 -8.03
N LEU A 247 13.09 0.95 -8.75
CA LEU A 247 12.42 0.76 -10.04
C LEU A 247 13.31 0.05 -11.06
N GLU A 248 14.59 0.41 -11.12
CA GLU A 248 15.53 -0.25 -12.04
C GLU A 248 15.68 -1.74 -11.75
N LYS A 249 15.57 -2.18 -10.47
CA LYS A 249 15.60 -3.61 -10.11
C LYS A 249 14.35 -4.34 -10.59
N VAL A 250 13.18 -3.74 -10.43
CA VAL A 250 11.92 -4.30 -10.95
C VAL A 250 11.97 -4.40 -12.47
N LYS A 251 12.39 -3.33 -13.14
CA LYS A 251 12.52 -3.31 -14.60
C LYS A 251 13.48 -4.39 -15.11
N GLN A 252 14.70 -4.49 -14.56
CA GLN A 252 15.66 -5.52 -14.92
C GLN A 252 15.08 -6.93 -14.78
N ALA A 253 14.37 -7.22 -13.69
CA ALA A 253 13.72 -8.50 -13.48
C ALA A 253 12.65 -8.78 -14.56
N ARG A 254 11.81 -7.81 -14.87
CA ARG A 254 10.76 -7.93 -15.89
C ARG A 254 11.34 -8.09 -17.30
N ASP A 255 12.41 -7.38 -17.63
CA ASP A 255 13.14 -7.53 -18.90
C ASP A 255 13.73 -8.96 -19.06
N MET A 256 14.03 -9.64 -17.96
CA MET A 256 14.43 -11.06 -17.92
C MET A 256 13.23 -12.03 -17.91
N GLY A 257 11.99 -11.54 -17.93
CA GLY A 257 10.77 -12.35 -17.89
C GLY A 257 10.39 -12.83 -16.49
N LEU A 258 10.99 -12.30 -15.42
CA LEU A 258 10.62 -12.63 -14.04
C LEU A 258 9.32 -11.93 -13.63
N PRO A 259 8.42 -12.58 -12.89
CA PRO A 259 7.15 -12.02 -12.46
C PRO A 259 7.32 -11.11 -11.24
N ALA A 260 8.04 -10.00 -11.42
CA ALA A 260 8.21 -8.94 -10.44
C ALA A 260 7.21 -7.80 -10.72
N TYR A 261 6.40 -7.48 -9.73
CA TYR A 261 5.39 -6.42 -9.79
C TYR A 261 5.68 -5.37 -8.73
N ALA A 262 5.23 -4.14 -8.95
CA ALA A 262 5.41 -3.07 -7.99
C ALA A 262 4.28 -2.05 -8.04
N GLU A 263 4.05 -1.40 -6.91
CA GLU A 263 3.22 -0.21 -6.78
C GLU A 263 4.05 0.99 -6.38
N THR A 264 3.55 2.17 -6.70
CA THR A 264 4.00 3.45 -6.13
C THR A 264 2.82 4.19 -5.55
N CYS A 265 3.07 5.29 -4.86
CA CYS A 265 2.03 6.04 -4.18
C CYS A 265 2.00 7.51 -4.65
N PRO A 266 0.82 8.19 -4.60
CA PRO A 266 0.68 9.58 -5.01
C PRO A 266 1.71 10.52 -4.35
N GLN A 267 2.04 10.30 -3.08
CA GLN A 267 3.01 11.11 -2.36
C GLN A 267 4.40 11.10 -3.01
N TYR A 268 4.84 9.98 -3.60
CA TYR A 268 6.13 9.91 -4.31
C TYR A 268 6.07 10.55 -5.70
N LEU A 269 4.88 10.69 -6.28
CA LEU A 269 4.67 11.30 -7.59
C LEU A 269 4.56 12.83 -7.53
N PHE A 270 4.16 13.41 -6.38
CA PHE A 270 3.83 14.82 -6.25
C PHE A 270 4.60 15.57 -5.17
N LEU A 271 5.06 14.89 -4.11
CA LEU A 271 5.83 15.47 -3.01
C LEU A 271 7.30 15.06 -3.15
N SER A 272 8.21 15.80 -2.51
CA SER A 272 9.64 15.55 -2.61
C SER A 272 10.36 15.74 -1.28
N TYR A 273 11.66 15.43 -1.26
CA TYR A 273 12.54 15.70 -0.11
C TYR A 273 12.43 17.15 0.38
N ASP A 274 12.17 18.12 -0.50
CA ASP A 274 12.05 19.54 -0.15
C ASP A 274 10.97 19.80 0.91
N ASP A 275 9.95 18.94 1.00
CA ASP A 275 8.89 19.05 2.00
C ASP A 275 9.39 18.78 3.43
N TYR A 276 10.50 18.07 3.60
CA TYR A 276 11.14 17.90 4.91
C TYR A 276 11.89 19.14 5.39
N GLU A 277 12.28 20.05 4.50
CA GLU A 277 13.00 21.28 4.80
C GLU A 277 12.08 22.43 5.25
N ARG A 278 10.77 22.19 5.40
CA ARG A 278 9.83 23.19 5.91
C ARG A 278 10.23 23.68 7.28
N PRO A 279 9.99 24.96 7.61
CA PRO A 279 10.46 25.60 8.86
C PRO A 279 9.99 24.87 10.12
N GLY A 280 10.83 24.86 11.14
CA GLY A 280 10.51 24.30 12.45
C GLY A 280 10.29 22.79 12.40
N PHE A 281 9.15 22.33 12.89
CA PHE A 281 8.78 20.90 12.91
C PHE A 281 7.75 20.51 11.82
N GLU A 282 7.44 21.43 10.88
CA GLU A 282 6.44 21.21 9.82
C GLU A 282 6.80 20.04 8.89
N GLY A 283 8.09 19.77 8.67
CA GLY A 283 8.55 18.63 7.92
C GLY A 283 8.10 17.26 8.47
N ALA A 284 7.71 17.19 9.75
CA ALA A 284 7.20 15.96 10.36
C ALA A 284 5.89 15.46 9.73
N LYS A 285 5.09 16.36 9.15
CA LYS A 285 3.86 16.01 8.42
C LYS A 285 4.11 15.04 7.29
N TYR A 286 5.30 15.08 6.70
CA TYR A 286 5.70 14.34 5.51
C TYR A 286 6.53 13.08 5.84
N VAL A 287 6.74 12.77 7.12
CA VAL A 287 7.48 11.58 7.53
C VAL A 287 6.65 10.34 7.27
N MET A 288 7.12 9.51 6.33
CA MET A 288 6.58 8.23 5.92
C MET A 288 7.72 7.28 5.51
N SER A 289 7.48 6.00 5.36
CA SER A 289 8.50 5.01 4.96
C SER A 289 7.97 4.08 3.87
N PRO A 290 8.68 3.99 2.72
CA PRO A 290 9.89 4.75 2.35
C PRO A 290 9.68 6.26 2.38
N PRO A 291 10.78 7.05 2.58
CA PRO A 291 10.64 8.49 2.65
C PRO A 291 10.44 9.13 1.27
N LEU A 292 9.97 10.38 1.26
CA LEU A 292 9.99 11.20 0.06
C LEU A 292 11.42 11.36 -0.46
N ARG A 293 11.57 11.33 -1.78
CA ARG A 293 12.86 11.37 -2.47
C ARG A 293 13.08 12.72 -3.14
N GLU A 294 14.31 12.95 -3.62
CA GLU A 294 14.62 14.09 -4.45
C GLU A 294 13.71 14.09 -5.69
N LYS A 295 13.30 15.29 -6.11
CA LYS A 295 12.27 15.52 -7.13
C LYS A 295 12.51 14.79 -8.46
N TRP A 296 13.76 14.58 -8.85
CA TRP A 296 14.08 13.88 -10.10
C TRP A 296 13.62 12.41 -10.14
N ASN A 297 13.36 11.77 -8.97
CA ASN A 297 12.78 10.44 -8.93
C ASN A 297 11.35 10.40 -9.48
N GLN A 298 10.59 11.48 -9.38
CA GLN A 298 9.21 11.57 -9.89
C GLN A 298 9.13 11.24 -11.37
N ASP A 299 10.02 11.80 -12.18
CA ASP A 299 10.07 11.53 -13.62
C ASP A 299 10.33 10.06 -13.95
N ALA A 300 11.14 9.38 -13.13
CA ALA A 300 11.39 7.95 -13.28
C ALA A 300 10.13 7.13 -12.96
N LEU A 301 9.44 7.46 -11.86
CA LEU A 301 8.20 6.78 -11.46
C LEU A 301 7.08 6.97 -12.49
N TRP A 302 6.86 8.21 -12.96
CA TRP A 302 5.89 8.48 -14.04
C TRP A 302 6.18 7.71 -15.32
N LYS A 303 7.47 7.63 -15.72
CA LYS A 303 7.88 6.81 -16.86
C LYS A 303 7.65 5.32 -16.61
N GLY A 304 7.89 4.86 -15.38
CA GLY A 304 7.62 3.49 -14.96
C GLY A 304 6.14 3.12 -15.11
N LEU A 305 5.23 3.99 -14.67
CA LEU A 305 3.78 3.82 -14.85
C LEU A 305 3.41 3.81 -16.33
N ALA A 306 3.92 4.77 -17.12
CA ALA A 306 3.59 4.86 -18.54
C ALA A 306 4.08 3.67 -19.36
N LYS A 307 5.15 2.99 -18.93
CA LYS A 307 5.75 1.82 -19.61
C LYS A 307 5.33 0.48 -19.02
N ASN A 308 4.47 0.50 -18.00
CA ASN A 308 4.08 -0.69 -17.25
C ASN A 308 5.24 -1.39 -16.52
N ASP A 309 6.28 -0.65 -16.14
CA ASP A 309 7.31 -1.11 -15.21
C ASP A 309 6.80 -1.05 -13.76
N LEU A 310 5.87 -0.12 -13.49
CA LEU A 310 5.01 -0.04 -12.31
C LEU A 310 3.57 -0.33 -12.73
N GLN A 311 2.87 -1.21 -12.04
CA GLN A 311 1.55 -1.68 -12.43
C GLN A 311 0.41 -1.04 -11.65
N VAL A 312 0.67 -0.56 -10.44
CA VAL A 312 -0.34 -0.11 -9.50
C VAL A 312 0.05 1.26 -8.91
N VAL A 313 -0.96 2.08 -8.67
CA VAL A 313 -0.89 3.24 -7.77
C VAL A 313 -1.83 2.97 -6.61
N SER A 314 -1.28 2.93 -5.40
CA SER A 314 -1.98 2.76 -4.13
C SER A 314 -1.68 3.94 -3.22
N THR A 315 -2.31 4.08 -2.06
CA THR A 315 -2.10 5.26 -1.23
C THR A 315 -1.11 5.07 -0.10
N ASP A 316 -0.97 3.88 0.45
CA ASP A 316 -0.30 3.63 1.73
C ASP A 316 -0.85 4.55 2.84
N HIS A 317 -2.18 4.78 2.80
CA HIS A 317 -2.88 5.68 3.70
C HIS A 317 -2.75 5.22 5.14
N CYS A 318 -1.95 5.93 5.90
CA CYS A 318 -1.68 5.68 7.32
C CYS A 318 -1.50 7.03 8.05
N PRO A 319 -2.57 7.82 8.21
CA PRO A 319 -2.44 9.20 8.70
C PRO A 319 -2.17 9.26 10.20
N PHE A 320 -1.35 10.23 10.59
CA PHE A 320 -1.10 10.60 11.99
C PHE A 320 -1.26 12.10 12.17
N CYS A 321 -2.07 12.51 13.15
CA CYS A 321 -2.35 13.89 13.43
C CYS A 321 -1.09 14.66 13.89
N MET A 322 -0.95 15.90 13.40
CA MET A 322 0.14 16.77 13.79
C MET A 322 -0.08 17.39 15.18
N ASN A 323 -1.31 17.79 15.46
CA ASN A 323 -1.63 18.61 16.65
C ASN A 323 -2.61 17.92 17.60
N GLU A 324 -3.70 17.32 17.10
CA GLU A 324 -4.78 16.82 17.94
C GLU A 324 -5.33 15.46 17.44
N PRO A 325 -5.03 14.35 18.09
CA PRO A 325 -3.99 14.20 19.12
C PRO A 325 -2.59 14.47 18.56
N PRO A 326 -1.61 14.88 19.39
CA PRO A 326 -0.29 15.30 18.90
C PRO A 326 0.62 14.11 18.56
N GLN A 327 0.20 13.26 17.63
CA GLN A 327 0.88 12.00 17.30
C GLN A 327 2.26 12.25 16.66
N LYS A 328 2.35 13.09 15.62
CA LYS A 328 3.64 13.45 15.00
C LYS A 328 4.59 14.16 15.98
N GLN A 329 4.06 14.86 16.99
CA GLN A 329 4.86 15.55 18.01
C GLN A 329 5.66 14.60 18.92
N MET A 330 5.33 13.30 18.94
CA MET A 330 6.09 12.30 19.70
C MET A 330 7.57 12.26 19.28
N GLY A 331 7.86 12.64 18.04
CA GLY A 331 9.22 12.68 17.49
C GLY A 331 9.86 14.07 17.45
N LYS A 332 9.36 15.06 18.21
CA LYS A 332 9.84 16.45 18.14
C LYS A 332 11.34 16.59 18.42
N ASP A 333 11.87 15.81 19.34
CA ASP A 333 13.29 15.83 19.71
C ASP A 333 14.08 14.61 19.21
N ASP A 334 13.42 13.73 18.47
CA ASP A 334 13.99 12.49 17.94
C ASP A 334 13.17 12.02 16.72
N PHE A 335 13.69 12.31 15.52
CA PHE A 335 12.99 11.99 14.27
C PHE A 335 12.60 10.51 14.13
N SER A 336 13.33 9.60 14.80
CA SER A 336 13.04 8.16 14.74
C SER A 336 11.74 7.78 15.46
N LYS A 337 11.21 8.67 16.28
CA LYS A 337 9.94 8.51 17.01
C LYS A 337 8.76 9.20 16.34
N ILE A 338 8.96 9.88 15.20
CA ILE A 338 7.85 10.41 14.43
C ILE A 338 7.09 9.23 13.84
N PRO A 339 5.79 9.03 14.14
CA PRO A 339 5.01 7.97 13.50
C PRO A 339 5.06 8.13 11.98
N ASN A 340 5.45 7.03 11.30
CA ASN A 340 5.61 7.03 9.85
C ASN A 340 4.27 6.79 9.17
N GLY A 341 3.86 7.70 8.30
CA GLY A 341 2.64 7.55 7.55
C GLY A 341 2.07 8.92 7.16
N ALA A 342 1.32 8.93 6.09
CA ALA A 342 0.69 10.12 5.50
C ALA A 342 -0.69 9.80 4.96
#